data_aae60cdd36f524ba87883e50f185171c
#
_entry.id   aae60cdd36f524ba87883e50f185171c
#
_cell.length_a   1.000
_cell.length_b   1.000
_cell.length_c   1.000
_cell.angle_alpha   90.00
_cell.angle_beta   90.00
_cell.angle_gamma   90.00
#
_symmetry.space_group_name_H-M   'P 1'
#
loop_
_entity.id
_entity.type
_entity.pdbx_description
1 polymer ?
#
loop_
_entity_poly.entity_id
_entity_poly.type
_entity_poly.pdbx_seq_one_letter_code
_entity_poly.pdbx_strand_id
1 'polypeptide(L)'
;IARFILNFYCIVPFNQGNGRLAFMLMQLLLIKSGHTFVKYVCLDKYIKKNESEYYNSIYKSSVNWYCEEHNSSFWLKTFLTIILEAYKDLHNTVLDSICKHTKVERIQDFILKQKQPFTKESIRNTYPDIAESTISKALNSLQLFGHIKLVTKGRNAKWTKV
;
A
#
# COMPACT_ATOMS: atom_id res chain seq x y z
N ILE A 1 19.09 10.47 8.38
CA ILE A 1 19.07 9.00 8.33
C ILE A 1 20.10 8.50 7.34
N ALA A 2 19.99 8.81 6.04
CA ALA A 2 20.89 8.29 5.01
C ALA A 2 22.38 8.52 5.34
N ARG A 3 22.77 9.75 5.75
CA ARG A 3 24.15 10.05 6.17
C ARG A 3 24.61 9.21 7.37
N PHE A 4 23.73 8.98 8.35
CA PHE A 4 24.04 8.12 9.50
C PHE A 4 24.34 6.68 9.05
N ILE A 5 23.54 6.13 8.18
CA ILE A 5 23.74 4.77 7.66
C ILE A 5 25.02 4.67 6.83
N LEU A 6 25.35 5.67 6.01
CA LEU A 6 26.63 5.73 5.30
C LEU A 6 27.82 5.72 6.26
N ASN A 7 27.79 6.61 7.26
CA ASN A 7 28.84 6.67 8.28
C ASN A 7 28.98 5.34 9.04
N PHE A 8 27.87 4.69 9.36
CA PHE A 8 27.90 3.38 10.00
C PHE A 8 28.60 2.31 9.14
N TYR A 9 28.38 2.34 7.80
CA TYR A 9 29.09 1.47 6.87
C TYR A 9 30.58 1.82 6.74
N CYS A 10 30.96 3.09 6.89
CA CYS A 10 32.36 3.51 6.84
C CYS A 10 33.14 3.19 8.13
N ILE A 11 32.48 3.30 9.29
CA ILE A 11 33.09 3.05 10.60
C ILE A 11 33.28 1.55 10.86
N VAL A 12 32.37 0.70 10.38
CA VAL A 12 32.41 -0.78 10.57
C VAL A 12 32.65 -1.17 12.05
N PRO A 13 31.75 -0.80 12.98
CA PRO A 13 32.03 -0.90 14.42
C PRO A 13 32.11 -2.33 14.96
N PHE A 14 31.67 -3.34 14.18
CA PHE A 14 31.66 -4.74 14.61
C PHE A 14 32.45 -5.62 13.66
N ASN A 15 33.02 -6.73 14.18
CA ASN A 15 33.77 -7.68 13.36
C ASN A 15 32.89 -8.37 12.30
N GLN A 16 31.59 -8.57 12.61
CA GLN A 16 30.63 -9.20 11.68
C GLN A 16 29.23 -8.61 11.88
N GLY A 17 28.39 -8.73 10.84
CA GLY A 17 26.97 -8.37 10.93
C GLY A 17 26.65 -6.89 10.74
N ASN A 18 27.61 -6.04 10.38
CA ASN A 18 27.40 -4.61 10.19
C ASN A 18 26.29 -4.30 9.17
N GLY A 19 26.20 -5.06 8.08
CA GLY A 19 25.14 -4.85 7.07
C GLY A 19 23.74 -5.10 7.64
N ARG A 20 23.56 -6.17 8.42
CA ARG A 20 22.26 -6.47 9.06
C ARG A 20 21.91 -5.40 10.10
N LEU A 21 22.88 -4.97 10.88
CA LEU A 21 22.66 -3.94 11.89
C LEU A 21 22.38 -2.58 11.24
N ALA A 22 23.09 -2.21 10.17
CA ALA A 22 22.80 -1.01 9.39
C ALA A 22 21.35 -1.00 8.86
N PHE A 23 20.88 -2.15 8.38
CA PHE A 23 19.50 -2.31 7.91
C PHE A 23 18.48 -2.16 9.06
N MET A 24 18.73 -2.77 10.20
CA MET A 24 17.86 -2.63 11.39
C MET A 24 17.83 -1.18 11.89
N LEU A 25 18.99 -0.51 11.94
CA LEU A 25 19.10 0.89 12.31
C LEU A 25 18.37 1.80 11.33
N MET A 26 18.46 1.52 10.03
CA MET A 26 17.72 2.24 9.01
C MET A 26 16.21 2.16 9.24
N GLN A 27 15.67 0.97 9.48
CA GLN A 27 14.25 0.77 9.78
C GLN A 27 13.83 1.50 11.06
N LEU A 28 14.61 1.36 12.13
CA LEU A 28 14.35 2.01 13.42
C LEU A 28 14.30 3.53 13.29
N LEU A 29 15.29 4.11 12.60
CA LEU A 29 15.38 5.55 12.40
C LEU A 29 14.24 6.08 11.54
N LEU A 30 13.82 5.35 10.50
CA LEU A 30 12.65 5.69 9.69
C LEU A 30 11.38 5.71 10.54
N ILE A 31 11.14 4.68 11.36
CA ILE A 31 9.97 4.63 12.26
C ILE A 31 10.02 5.79 13.25
N LYS A 32 11.17 6.04 13.87
CA LYS A 32 11.35 7.12 14.85
C LYS A 32 11.13 8.51 14.23
N SER A 33 11.43 8.67 12.95
CA SER A 33 11.20 9.91 12.19
C SER A 33 9.78 10.04 11.63
N GLY A 34 8.84 9.14 12.02
CA GLY A 34 7.44 9.20 11.59
C GLY A 34 7.13 8.44 10.29
N HIS A 35 8.12 7.83 9.64
CA HIS A 35 7.92 7.01 8.43
C HIS A 35 7.39 5.61 8.78
N THR A 36 6.15 5.55 9.27
CA THR A 36 5.53 4.31 9.79
C THR A 36 5.25 3.26 8.73
N PHE A 37 5.30 3.60 7.44
CA PHE A 37 5.11 2.67 6.32
C PHE A 37 6.05 1.45 6.40
N VAL A 38 7.24 1.61 6.99
CA VAL A 38 8.25 0.55 7.18
C VAL A 38 7.71 -0.63 8.00
N LYS A 39 6.66 -0.42 8.81
CA LYS A 39 5.98 -1.50 9.56
C LYS A 39 5.17 -2.44 8.67
N TYR A 40 4.82 -1.99 7.47
CA TYR A 40 3.92 -2.70 6.54
C TYR A 40 4.63 -3.20 5.28
N VAL A 41 5.89 -2.79 5.08
CA VAL A 41 6.67 -3.10 3.86
C VAL A 41 8.02 -3.68 4.24
N CYS A 42 8.42 -4.76 3.57
CA CYS A 42 9.73 -5.35 3.73
C CYS A 42 10.76 -4.60 2.86
N LEU A 43 11.54 -3.69 3.46
CA LEU A 43 12.58 -2.93 2.74
C LEU A 43 13.69 -3.81 2.16
N ASP A 44 13.98 -4.96 2.79
CA ASP A 44 14.98 -5.92 2.32
C ASP A 44 14.71 -6.41 0.89
N LYS A 45 13.44 -6.53 0.52
CA LYS A 45 13.01 -6.89 -0.84
C LYS A 45 13.59 -5.95 -1.90
N TYR A 46 13.62 -4.65 -1.65
CA TYR A 46 14.09 -3.63 -2.59
C TYR A 46 15.61 -3.57 -2.64
N ILE A 47 16.27 -3.80 -1.50
CA ILE A 47 17.72 -3.92 -1.44
C ILE A 47 18.19 -5.13 -2.23
N LYS A 48 17.59 -6.30 -2.01
CA LYS A 48 17.94 -7.54 -2.74
C LYS A 48 17.66 -7.44 -4.24
N LYS A 49 16.62 -6.74 -4.64
CA LYS A 49 16.31 -6.53 -6.07
C LYS A 49 17.44 -5.84 -6.81
N ASN A 50 18.16 -4.92 -6.16
CA ASN A 50 19.24 -4.12 -6.73
C ASN A 50 20.49 -4.15 -5.84
N GLU A 51 20.86 -5.32 -5.35
CA GLU A 51 21.92 -5.50 -4.35
C GLU A 51 23.27 -4.92 -4.80
N SER A 52 23.64 -5.17 -6.04
CA SER A 52 24.89 -4.65 -6.60
C SER A 52 24.92 -3.12 -6.65
N GLU A 53 23.81 -2.48 -7.03
CA GLU A 53 23.70 -1.01 -7.06
C GLU A 53 23.72 -0.43 -5.64
N TYR A 54 23.07 -1.11 -4.70
CA TYR A 54 23.06 -0.73 -3.29
C TYR A 54 24.46 -0.64 -2.72
N TYR A 55 25.26 -1.71 -2.80
CA TYR A 55 26.63 -1.72 -2.28
C TYR A 55 27.58 -0.86 -3.09
N ASN A 56 27.40 -0.76 -4.41
CA ASN A 56 28.21 0.13 -5.25
C ASN A 56 27.99 1.61 -4.91
N SER A 57 26.77 2.00 -4.58
CA SER A 57 26.44 3.37 -4.15
C SER A 57 27.09 3.73 -2.81
N ILE A 58 27.12 2.78 -1.86
CA ILE A 58 27.82 2.92 -0.59
C ILE A 58 29.32 3.05 -0.84
N TYR A 59 29.90 2.16 -1.64
CA TYR A 59 31.32 2.19 -1.98
C TYR A 59 31.73 3.53 -2.62
N LYS A 60 31.01 3.98 -3.65
CA LYS A 60 31.28 5.29 -4.31
C LYS A 60 31.17 6.44 -3.35
N SER A 61 30.25 6.39 -2.40
CA SER A 61 30.06 7.45 -1.41
C SER A 61 31.04 7.39 -0.25
N SER A 62 31.74 6.26 -0.04
CA SER A 62 32.72 6.10 1.02
C SER A 62 34.15 6.52 0.58
N VAL A 63 34.39 6.74 -0.71
CA VAL A 63 35.69 7.20 -1.21
C VAL A 63 36.03 8.54 -0.55
N ASN A 64 37.26 8.66 -0.03
CA ASN A 64 37.76 9.82 0.71
C ASN A 64 36.93 10.20 1.96
N TRP A 65 36.20 9.28 2.55
CA TRP A 65 35.36 9.53 3.73
C TRP A 65 36.20 10.04 4.92
N TYR A 66 37.39 9.50 5.14
CA TYR A 66 38.31 9.91 6.21
C TYR A 66 38.86 11.33 6.05
N CYS A 67 38.89 11.84 4.82
CA CYS A 67 39.36 13.20 4.51
C CYS A 67 38.21 14.21 4.45
N GLU A 68 36.98 13.80 4.76
CA GLU A 68 35.75 14.62 4.65
C GLU A 68 35.45 15.14 3.24
N GLU A 69 36.14 14.61 2.21
CA GLU A 69 35.99 14.97 0.79
C GLU A 69 35.07 13.99 0.02
N HIS A 70 34.30 13.22 0.73
CA HIS A 70 33.41 12.20 0.14
C HIS A 70 32.13 12.80 -0.45
N ASN A 71 31.62 12.16 -1.52
CA ASN A 71 30.36 12.54 -2.14
C ASN A 71 29.23 11.57 -1.75
N SER A 72 28.41 11.96 -0.81
CA SER A 72 27.27 11.17 -0.31
C SER A 72 26.08 11.09 -1.28
N SER A 73 26.12 11.79 -2.43
CA SER A 73 24.97 11.87 -3.35
C SER A 73 24.60 10.54 -3.98
N PHE A 74 25.60 9.68 -4.26
CA PHE A 74 25.33 8.35 -4.83
C PHE A 74 24.50 7.49 -3.88
N TRP A 75 24.90 7.43 -2.62
CA TRP A 75 24.16 6.72 -1.58
C TRP A 75 22.79 7.34 -1.33
N LEU A 76 22.72 8.67 -1.22
CA LEU A 76 21.47 9.38 -0.97
C LEU A 76 20.44 9.09 -2.06
N LYS A 77 20.85 9.07 -3.33
CA LYS A 77 19.98 8.73 -4.46
C LYS A 77 19.41 7.31 -4.32
N THR A 78 20.27 6.32 -4.08
CA THR A 78 19.86 4.92 -3.91
C THR A 78 18.94 4.75 -2.71
N PHE A 79 19.27 5.36 -1.57
CA PHE A 79 18.44 5.35 -0.36
C PHE A 79 17.04 5.89 -0.64
N LEU A 80 16.93 7.05 -1.29
CA LEU A 80 15.64 7.66 -1.63
C LEU A 80 14.86 6.82 -2.66
N THR A 81 15.54 6.18 -3.60
CA THR A 81 14.91 5.29 -4.58
C THR A 81 14.26 4.09 -3.88
N ILE A 82 14.95 3.46 -2.93
CA ILE A 82 14.42 2.34 -2.14
C ILE A 82 13.16 2.78 -1.36
N ILE A 83 13.22 3.93 -0.70
CA ILE A 83 12.09 4.48 0.05
C ILE A 83 10.91 4.76 -0.87
N LEU A 84 11.15 5.35 -2.03
CA LEU A 84 10.11 5.67 -3.02
C LEU A 84 9.45 4.41 -3.58
N GLU A 85 10.23 3.37 -3.93
CA GLU A 85 9.69 2.08 -4.39
C GLU A 85 8.82 1.43 -3.32
N ALA A 86 9.27 1.46 -2.07
CA ALA A 86 8.53 0.93 -0.94
C ALA A 86 7.19 1.65 -0.71
N TYR A 87 7.16 2.98 -0.82
CA TYR A 87 5.92 3.75 -0.75
C TYR A 87 4.96 3.44 -1.91
N LYS A 88 5.48 3.32 -3.14
CA LYS A 88 4.67 2.97 -4.32
C LYS A 88 4.03 1.58 -4.17
N ASP A 89 4.78 0.59 -3.71
CA ASP A 89 4.28 -0.77 -3.49
C ASP A 89 3.19 -0.79 -2.42
N LEU A 90 3.40 -0.08 -1.30
CA LEU A 90 2.37 0.04 -0.26
C LEU A 90 1.11 0.70 -0.79
N HIS A 91 1.26 1.81 -1.52
CA HIS A 91 0.14 2.52 -2.14
C HIS A 91 -0.66 1.60 -3.06
N ASN A 92 0.00 0.87 -3.96
CA ASN A 92 -0.64 -0.08 -4.86
C ASN A 92 -1.34 -1.21 -4.08
N THR A 93 -0.69 -1.76 -3.05
CA THR A 93 -1.28 -2.82 -2.20
C THR A 93 -2.55 -2.32 -1.49
N VAL A 94 -2.54 -1.09 -1.00
CA VAL A 94 -3.72 -0.47 -0.37
C VAL A 94 -4.81 -0.24 -1.39
N LEU A 95 -4.49 0.30 -2.58
CA LEU A 95 -5.46 0.47 -3.66
C LEU A 95 -6.08 -0.87 -4.08
N ASP A 96 -5.25 -1.90 -4.29
CA ASP A 96 -5.72 -3.25 -4.62
C ASP A 96 -6.62 -3.83 -3.52
N SER A 97 -6.33 -3.56 -2.26
CA SER A 97 -7.15 -3.99 -1.14
C SER A 97 -8.50 -3.26 -1.09
N ILE A 98 -8.51 -1.96 -1.41
CA ILE A 98 -9.73 -1.17 -1.52
C ILE A 98 -10.55 -1.60 -2.75
N CYS A 99 -9.88 -1.87 -3.89
CA CYS A 99 -10.54 -2.33 -5.11
C CYS A 99 -10.98 -3.82 -5.04
N LYS A 100 -10.47 -4.59 -4.10
CA LYS A 100 -10.85 -5.99 -3.84
C LYS A 100 -12.13 -6.14 -3.04
N HIS A 101 -12.90 -5.07 -2.81
CA HIS A 101 -14.30 -5.24 -2.45
C HIS A 101 -14.94 -6.13 -3.52
N THR A 102 -15.40 -7.28 -3.10
CA THR A 102 -16.11 -8.20 -4.00
C THR A 102 -17.22 -7.40 -4.68
N LYS A 103 -17.59 -7.79 -5.90
CA LYS A 103 -18.69 -7.14 -6.62
C LYS A 103 -19.96 -7.02 -5.75
N VAL A 104 -20.14 -7.97 -4.85
CA VAL A 104 -21.25 -7.99 -3.87
C VAL A 104 -21.08 -6.91 -2.81
N GLU A 105 -19.89 -6.76 -2.23
CA GLU A 105 -19.59 -5.72 -1.21
C GLU A 105 -19.73 -4.31 -1.79
N ARG A 106 -19.30 -4.09 -3.04
CA ARG A 106 -19.52 -2.81 -3.75
C ARG A 106 -21.00 -2.47 -3.87
N ILE A 107 -21.85 -3.47 -4.14
CA ILE A 107 -23.31 -3.30 -4.18
C ILE A 107 -23.84 -3.00 -2.77
N GLN A 108 -23.35 -3.69 -1.74
CA GLN A 108 -23.73 -3.45 -0.35
C GLN A 108 -23.39 -2.04 0.11
N ASP A 109 -22.17 -1.56 -0.18
CA ASP A 109 -21.73 -0.21 0.14
C ASP A 109 -22.58 0.87 -0.58
N PHE A 110 -22.94 0.60 -1.84
CA PHE A 110 -23.85 1.49 -2.56
C PHE A 110 -25.19 1.58 -1.84
N ILE A 111 -25.79 0.43 -1.48
CA ILE A 111 -27.09 0.37 -0.83
C ILE A 111 -27.07 1.05 0.55
N LEU A 112 -26.01 0.83 1.33
CA LEU A 112 -25.84 1.45 2.65
C LEU A 112 -25.75 2.97 2.59
N LYS A 113 -25.22 3.53 1.51
CA LYS A 113 -25.13 4.97 1.27
C LYS A 113 -26.42 5.61 0.75
N GLN A 114 -27.38 4.80 0.24
CA GLN A 114 -28.65 5.33 -0.27
C GLN A 114 -29.60 5.73 0.87
N LYS A 115 -30.14 6.93 0.74
CA LYS A 115 -31.21 7.46 1.64
C LYS A 115 -32.60 7.40 1.01
N GLN A 116 -32.68 7.13 -0.30
CA GLN A 116 -33.92 7.07 -1.06
C GLN A 116 -34.14 5.68 -1.66
N PRO A 117 -35.38 5.29 -2.01
CA PRO A 117 -35.65 4.04 -2.69
C PRO A 117 -34.86 3.94 -4.00
N PHE A 118 -34.22 2.82 -4.25
CA PHE A 118 -33.36 2.58 -5.40
C PHE A 118 -33.87 1.39 -6.23
N THR A 119 -33.46 1.32 -7.50
CA THR A 119 -33.81 0.27 -8.45
C THR A 119 -32.57 -0.54 -8.84
N LYS A 120 -32.76 -1.71 -9.47
CA LYS A 120 -31.65 -2.47 -10.09
C LYS A 120 -30.91 -1.63 -11.14
N GLU A 121 -31.64 -0.81 -11.87
CA GLU A 121 -31.10 0.02 -12.93
C GLU A 121 -30.18 1.11 -12.36
N SER A 122 -30.48 1.68 -11.20
CA SER A 122 -29.60 2.64 -10.54
C SER A 122 -28.27 2.01 -10.13
N ILE A 123 -28.28 0.76 -9.67
CA ILE A 123 -27.06 0.01 -9.34
C ILE A 123 -26.26 -0.29 -10.61
N ARG A 124 -26.92 -0.72 -11.69
CA ARG A 124 -26.29 -1.02 -12.98
C ARG A 124 -25.64 0.21 -13.60
N ASN A 125 -26.30 1.36 -13.53
CA ASN A 125 -25.74 2.62 -14.06
C ASN A 125 -24.49 3.07 -13.28
N THR A 126 -24.44 2.78 -11.98
CA THR A 126 -23.27 3.09 -11.14
C THR A 126 -22.14 2.07 -11.33
N TYR A 127 -22.45 0.82 -11.57
CA TYR A 127 -21.48 -0.26 -11.73
C TYR A 127 -21.75 -1.10 -12.99
N PRO A 128 -21.43 -0.58 -14.18
CA PRO A 128 -21.67 -1.26 -15.45
C PRO A 128 -20.87 -2.55 -15.63
N ASP A 129 -19.79 -2.72 -14.84
CA ASP A 129 -18.91 -3.90 -14.82
C ASP A 129 -19.50 -5.09 -14.06
N ILE A 130 -20.64 -4.93 -13.39
CA ILE A 130 -21.27 -5.98 -12.58
C ILE A 130 -22.43 -6.62 -13.34
N ALA A 131 -22.39 -7.95 -13.50
CA ALA A 131 -23.45 -8.70 -14.14
C ALA A 131 -24.77 -8.61 -13.36
N GLU A 132 -25.89 -8.54 -14.06
CA GLU A 132 -27.23 -8.43 -13.48
C GLU A 132 -27.59 -9.59 -12.55
N SER A 133 -27.09 -10.80 -12.85
CA SER A 133 -27.22 -11.97 -11.98
C SER A 133 -26.56 -11.77 -10.60
N THR A 134 -25.41 -11.09 -10.57
CA THR A 134 -24.70 -10.76 -9.32
C THR A 134 -25.47 -9.71 -8.51
N ILE A 135 -26.01 -8.68 -9.19
CA ILE A 135 -26.85 -7.67 -8.55
C ILE A 135 -28.08 -8.32 -7.92
N SER A 136 -28.74 -9.22 -8.66
CA SER A 136 -29.93 -9.94 -8.16
C SER A 136 -29.60 -10.84 -6.96
N LYS A 137 -28.48 -11.56 -6.97
CA LYS A 137 -28.02 -12.37 -5.84
C LYS A 137 -27.73 -11.50 -4.60
N ALA A 138 -27.06 -10.38 -4.79
CA ALA A 138 -26.74 -9.47 -3.69
C ALA A 138 -28.01 -8.85 -3.06
N LEU A 139 -28.97 -8.43 -3.88
CA LEU A 139 -30.27 -7.91 -3.40
C LEU A 139 -31.05 -8.96 -2.63
N ASN A 140 -31.13 -10.20 -3.14
CA ASN A 140 -31.80 -11.29 -2.45
C ASN A 140 -31.15 -11.60 -1.09
N SER A 141 -29.81 -11.65 -1.03
CA SER A 141 -29.10 -11.88 0.23
C SER A 141 -29.40 -10.75 1.24
N LEU A 142 -29.33 -9.49 0.82
CA LEU A 142 -29.59 -8.35 1.70
C LEU A 142 -31.06 -8.29 2.16
N GLN A 143 -31.98 -8.74 1.33
CA GLN A 143 -33.39 -8.85 1.70
C GLN A 143 -33.60 -9.99 2.70
N LEU A 144 -32.96 -11.14 2.54
CA LEU A 144 -32.99 -12.25 3.48
C LEU A 144 -32.42 -11.88 4.85
N PHE A 145 -31.36 -11.09 4.88
CA PHE A 145 -30.75 -10.57 6.12
C PHE A 145 -31.50 -9.36 6.72
N GLY A 146 -32.60 -8.92 6.09
CA GLY A 146 -33.42 -7.83 6.61
C GLY A 146 -32.83 -6.42 6.47
N HIS A 147 -31.73 -6.25 5.71
CA HIS A 147 -31.11 -4.94 5.50
C HIS A 147 -31.88 -4.05 4.53
N ILE A 148 -32.67 -4.65 3.62
CA ILE A 148 -33.50 -3.93 2.65
C ILE A 148 -34.89 -4.52 2.58
N LYS A 149 -35.90 -3.69 2.26
CA LYS A 149 -37.28 -4.09 1.99
C LYS A 149 -37.68 -3.75 0.57
N LEU A 150 -38.45 -4.64 -0.03
CA LEU A 150 -39.06 -4.42 -1.33
C LEU A 150 -40.29 -3.51 -1.15
N VAL A 151 -40.30 -2.35 -1.78
CA VAL A 151 -41.38 -1.37 -1.74
C VAL A 151 -42.39 -1.61 -2.84
N THR A 152 -41.91 -1.86 -4.06
CA THR A 152 -42.78 -2.13 -5.23
C THR A 152 -42.30 -3.38 -5.96
N LYS A 153 -43.24 -4.26 -6.33
CA LYS A 153 -42.98 -5.46 -7.14
C LYS A 153 -43.13 -5.17 -8.64
N GLY A 154 -42.40 -5.89 -9.48
CA GLY A 154 -42.56 -5.83 -10.92
C GLY A 154 -41.31 -5.42 -11.66
N ARG A 155 -41.43 -5.04 -12.94
CA ARG A 155 -40.29 -4.70 -13.83
C ARG A 155 -39.42 -3.56 -13.27
N ASN A 156 -40.04 -2.60 -12.56
CA ASN A 156 -39.37 -1.47 -11.92
C ASN A 156 -39.38 -1.58 -10.39
N ALA A 157 -39.04 -2.78 -9.89
CA ALA A 157 -38.99 -3.04 -8.45
C ALA A 157 -38.09 -2.02 -7.74
N LYS A 158 -38.58 -1.47 -6.65
CA LYS A 158 -37.86 -0.52 -5.80
C LYS A 158 -37.60 -1.12 -4.42
N TRP A 159 -36.40 -0.90 -3.93
CA TRP A 159 -35.98 -1.32 -2.60
C TRP A 159 -35.64 -0.10 -1.76
N THR A 160 -35.86 -0.22 -0.48
CA THR A 160 -35.44 0.78 0.51
C THR A 160 -34.65 0.08 1.61
N LYS A 161 -33.73 0.82 2.19
CA LYS A 161 -33.02 0.39 3.41
C LYS A 161 -34.02 0.32 4.57
N VAL A 162 -33.85 -0.67 5.44
CA VAL A 162 -34.63 -0.81 6.69
C VAL A 162 -33.97 0.00 7.80
#